data_47cd86807cc7ea7b9c45ea96ee662db2
#
_entry.id   47cd86807cc7ea7b9c45ea96ee662db2
#
_cell.length_a   1.000
_cell.length_b   1.000
_cell.length_c   1.000
_cell.angle_alpha   90.00
_cell.angle_beta   90.00
_cell.angle_gamma   90.00
#
_symmetry.space_group_name_H-M   'P 1'
#
loop_
_entity.id
_entity.type
_entity.pdbx_description
1 polymer ?
#
loop_
_entity_poly.entity_id
_entity_poly.type
_entity_poly.pdbx_seq_one_letter_code
_entity_poly.pdbx_strand_id
1 'polypeptide(L)'
;MNNDWFYEYFINELKGVYRSRSSSVSKMVTITLLSDNWVGEGPLYIQTVDISSVTSNSQIELRTSPEQLHKLLESGISLTAVNDSGVVKIVAIGGKPTTDYSMQIIVSDVEVA
;
A
#
# COMPACT_ATOMS: atom_id res chain seq x y z
N MET A 1 36.93 9.63 -7.05
CA MET A 1 36.54 8.20 -7.19
C MET A 1 35.11 8.13 -7.67
N ASN A 2 34.90 7.49 -8.76
CA ASN A 2 33.55 7.32 -9.23
C ASN A 2 32.86 6.19 -8.42
N ASN A 3 31.57 6.17 -8.45
CA ASN A 3 30.78 5.20 -7.69
C ASN A 3 30.32 4.03 -8.56
N ASP A 4 30.96 3.82 -9.70
CA ASP A 4 30.53 2.80 -10.65
C ASP A 4 30.63 1.41 -10.05
N TRP A 5 31.69 1.09 -9.32
CA TRP A 5 31.84 -0.19 -8.68
C TRP A 5 30.77 -0.45 -7.64
N PHE A 6 30.37 0.59 -6.88
CA PHE A 6 29.32 0.50 -5.89
C PHE A 6 27.97 0.24 -6.58
N TYR A 7 27.72 0.96 -7.65
CA TYR A 7 26.49 0.80 -8.42
C TYR A 7 26.41 -0.60 -9.02
N GLU A 8 27.50 -1.11 -9.59
CA GLU A 8 27.53 -2.46 -10.12
C GLU A 8 27.32 -3.50 -9.05
N TYR A 9 27.94 -3.33 -7.89
CA TYR A 9 27.73 -4.22 -6.76
C TYR A 9 26.26 -4.24 -6.34
N PHE A 10 25.67 -3.08 -6.21
CA PHE A 10 24.27 -2.97 -5.81
C PHE A 10 23.34 -3.63 -6.81
N ILE A 11 23.56 -3.41 -8.08
CA ILE A 11 22.76 -4.02 -9.15
C ILE A 11 22.93 -5.55 -9.16
N ASN A 12 24.14 -6.03 -8.98
CA ASN A 12 24.40 -7.47 -8.93
C ASN A 12 23.72 -8.12 -7.73
N GLU A 13 23.73 -7.47 -6.59
CA GLU A 13 23.02 -7.96 -5.41
C GLU A 13 21.52 -8.03 -5.65
N LEU A 14 20.95 -7.02 -6.28
CA LEU A 14 19.54 -7.04 -6.64
C LEU A 14 19.23 -8.16 -7.62
N LYS A 15 20.06 -8.38 -8.61
CA LYS A 15 19.90 -9.48 -9.55
C LYS A 15 20.00 -10.83 -8.85
N GLY A 16 20.91 -10.96 -7.91
CA GLY A 16 21.06 -12.19 -7.13
C GLY A 16 19.82 -12.47 -6.31
N VAL A 17 19.26 -11.45 -5.68
CA VAL A 17 18.02 -11.57 -4.93
C VAL A 17 16.86 -11.96 -5.84
N TYR A 18 16.79 -11.37 -7.03
CA TYR A 18 15.75 -11.73 -7.99
C TYR A 18 15.86 -13.18 -8.46
N ARG A 19 17.07 -13.66 -8.63
CA ARG A 19 17.28 -15.05 -9.07
C ARG A 19 16.95 -16.05 -7.99
N SER A 20 17.24 -15.73 -6.75
CA SER A 20 16.97 -16.64 -5.63
C SER A 20 15.50 -16.67 -5.26
N ARG A 21 14.79 -15.60 -5.55
CA ARG A 21 13.34 -15.53 -5.41
C ARG A 21 12.74 -15.67 -6.78
N SER A 22 12.21 -16.83 -7.08
CA SER A 22 11.77 -17.15 -8.43
C SER A 22 10.70 -16.23 -8.97
N SER A 23 9.96 -15.51 -8.11
CA SER A 23 9.06 -14.49 -8.59
C SER A 23 8.62 -13.56 -7.47
N SER A 24 8.68 -12.29 -7.75
CA SER A 24 7.97 -11.26 -7.01
C SER A 24 6.95 -10.68 -7.98
N VAL A 25 5.68 -10.94 -7.75
CA VAL A 25 4.62 -10.45 -8.61
C VAL A 25 3.96 -9.27 -7.90
N SER A 26 3.98 -8.13 -8.57
CA SER A 26 3.30 -6.93 -8.06
C SER A 26 2.13 -6.59 -8.96
N LYS A 27 1.02 -6.26 -8.37
CA LYS A 27 -0.18 -5.80 -9.06
C LYS A 27 -0.61 -4.48 -8.48
N MET A 28 -1.15 -3.64 -9.34
CA MET A 28 -1.72 -2.37 -8.92
C MET A 28 -3.23 -2.44 -9.06
N VAL A 29 -3.93 -2.21 -7.98
CA VAL A 29 -5.39 -2.29 -7.91
C VAL A 29 -5.92 -0.91 -7.55
N THR A 30 -6.88 -0.42 -8.33
CA THR A 30 -7.57 0.83 -7.99
C THR A 30 -8.72 0.53 -7.05
N ILE A 31 -8.79 1.26 -5.95
CA ILE A 31 -9.85 1.15 -4.97
C ILE A 31 -10.56 2.49 -4.84
N THR A 32 -11.81 2.45 -4.44
CA THR A 32 -12.58 3.64 -4.10
C THR A 32 -12.94 3.58 -2.62
N LEU A 33 -12.54 4.62 -1.90
CA LEU A 33 -12.86 4.76 -0.48
C LEU A 33 -14.06 5.71 -0.40
N LEU A 34 -15.17 5.19 0.08
CA LEU A 34 -16.42 5.95 0.16
C LEU A 34 -16.53 6.65 1.51
N SER A 35 -16.92 7.91 1.49
CA SER A 35 -17.03 8.71 2.72
C SER A 35 -18.03 8.13 3.73
N ASP A 36 -19.00 7.40 3.25
CA ASP A 36 -20.06 6.83 4.11
C ASP A 36 -19.70 5.47 4.69
N ASN A 37 -18.58 4.87 4.28
CA ASN A 37 -18.23 3.51 4.66
C ASN A 37 -17.17 3.41 5.75
N TRP A 38 -16.80 4.52 6.33
CA TRP A 38 -15.83 4.51 7.43
C TRP A 38 -16.51 4.11 8.72
N VAL A 39 -15.91 3.14 9.42
CA VAL A 39 -16.43 2.60 10.67
C VAL A 39 -15.41 2.83 11.78
N GLY A 40 -15.88 3.29 12.92
CA GLY A 40 -15.02 3.49 14.07
C GLY A 40 -15.37 4.75 14.83
N GLU A 41 -14.56 5.02 15.85
CA GLU A 41 -14.66 6.23 16.65
C GLU A 41 -13.34 6.96 16.62
N GLY A 42 -13.39 8.28 16.52
CA GLY A 42 -12.18 9.05 16.44
C GLY A 42 -11.18 8.73 17.56
N PRO A 43 -9.90 8.76 17.28
CA PRO A 43 -9.29 9.24 16.02
C PRO A 43 -9.09 8.17 14.93
N LEU A 44 -9.62 6.95 15.11
CA LEU A 44 -9.38 5.84 14.19
C LEU A 44 -10.67 5.42 13.50
N TYR A 45 -10.61 5.35 12.18
CA TYR A 45 -11.71 4.85 11.34
C TYR A 45 -11.15 3.82 10.38
N ILE A 46 -11.95 2.82 10.05
CA ILE A 46 -11.52 1.71 9.20
C ILE A 46 -12.54 1.53 8.08
N GLN A 47 -12.03 1.28 6.88
CA GLN A 47 -12.84 0.87 5.76
C GLN A 47 -12.23 -0.39 5.16
N THR A 48 -13.03 -1.43 5.03
CA THR A 48 -12.60 -2.68 4.42
C THR A 48 -12.80 -2.59 2.92
N VAL A 49 -11.80 -2.99 2.16
CA VAL A 49 -11.86 -3.08 0.71
C VAL A 49 -11.65 -4.52 0.28
N ASP A 50 -12.41 -4.94 -0.71
CA ASP A 50 -12.36 -6.31 -1.20
C ASP A 50 -11.41 -6.40 -2.38
N ILE A 51 -10.28 -7.08 -2.18
CA ILE A 51 -9.30 -7.31 -3.22
C ILE A 51 -9.03 -8.81 -3.25
N SER A 52 -9.56 -9.47 -4.27
CA SER A 52 -9.52 -10.93 -4.37
C SER A 52 -8.11 -11.51 -4.51
N SER A 53 -7.17 -10.72 -4.99
CA SER A 53 -5.79 -11.17 -5.20
C SER A 53 -4.92 -11.14 -3.95
N VAL A 54 -5.44 -10.61 -2.84
CA VAL A 54 -4.67 -10.49 -1.60
C VAL A 54 -4.82 -11.78 -0.77
N THR A 55 -3.69 -12.32 -0.35
CA THR A 55 -3.64 -13.45 0.59
C THR A 55 -3.07 -12.96 1.93
N SER A 56 -3.08 -13.82 2.93
CA SER A 56 -2.52 -13.47 4.25
C SER A 56 -1.02 -13.14 4.19
N ASN A 57 -0.33 -13.57 3.15
CA ASN A 57 1.10 -13.34 2.99
C ASN A 57 1.44 -12.20 2.02
N SER A 58 0.44 -11.57 1.43
CA SER A 58 0.66 -10.46 0.52
C SER A 58 1.17 -9.23 1.27
N GLN A 59 2.11 -8.52 0.66
CA GLN A 59 2.49 -7.19 1.10
C GLN A 59 1.66 -6.17 0.33
N ILE A 60 1.16 -5.19 1.04
CA ILE A 60 0.32 -4.16 0.43
C ILE A 60 0.88 -2.78 0.75
N GLU A 61 0.70 -1.87 -0.20
CA GLU A 61 1.12 -0.48 -0.06
C GLU A 61 0.04 0.42 -0.66
N LEU A 62 -0.39 1.41 0.12
CA LEU A 62 -1.36 2.39 -0.35
C LEU A 62 -0.64 3.52 -1.08
N ARG A 63 -1.07 3.80 -2.30
CA ARG A 63 -0.56 4.91 -3.07
C ARG A 63 -1.59 6.02 -3.16
N THR A 64 -1.17 7.20 -2.75
CA THR A 64 -2.01 8.39 -2.72
C THR A 64 -1.43 9.41 -3.70
N SER A 65 -2.26 10.01 -4.54
CA SER A 65 -1.80 11.09 -5.40
C SER A 65 -1.39 12.31 -4.54
N PRO A 66 -0.46 13.14 -5.03
CA PRO A 66 -0.07 14.34 -4.28
C PRO A 66 -1.23 15.25 -3.93
N GLU A 67 -2.20 15.40 -4.81
CA GLU A 67 -3.38 16.24 -4.55
C GLU A 67 -4.22 15.69 -3.41
N GLN A 68 -4.48 14.39 -3.41
CA GLN A 68 -5.26 13.75 -2.36
C GLN A 68 -4.50 13.76 -1.04
N LEU A 69 -3.20 13.50 -1.10
CA LEU A 69 -2.36 13.55 0.10
C LEU A 69 -2.41 14.94 0.73
N HIS A 70 -2.33 15.99 -0.10
CA HIS A 70 -2.41 17.36 0.38
C HIS A 70 -3.75 17.65 1.08
N LYS A 71 -4.84 17.22 0.48
CA LYS A 71 -6.18 17.40 1.08
C LYS A 71 -6.30 16.67 2.41
N LEU A 72 -5.78 15.45 2.48
CA LEU A 72 -5.80 14.68 3.71
C LEU A 72 -4.96 15.33 4.79
N LEU A 73 -3.76 15.81 4.45
CA LEU A 73 -2.90 16.50 5.39
C LEU A 73 -3.53 17.79 5.91
N GLU A 74 -4.19 18.55 5.06
CA GLU A 74 -4.93 19.76 5.49
C GLU A 74 -6.02 19.42 6.50
N SER A 75 -6.64 18.26 6.35
CA SER A 75 -7.68 17.79 7.27
C SER A 75 -7.13 17.08 8.50
N GLY A 76 -5.81 16.94 8.61
CA GLY A 76 -5.18 16.24 9.71
C GLY A 76 -5.39 14.74 9.69
N ILE A 77 -5.62 14.15 8.50
CA ILE A 77 -5.91 12.73 8.34
C ILE A 77 -4.75 12.04 7.66
N SER A 78 -4.35 10.90 8.21
CA SER A 78 -3.39 10.00 7.59
C SER A 78 -4.08 8.68 7.24
N LEU A 79 -3.79 8.15 6.08
CA LEU A 79 -4.31 6.85 5.64
C LEU A 79 -3.20 5.84 5.55
N THR A 80 -3.49 4.62 5.98
CA THR A 80 -2.59 3.49 5.81
C THR A 80 -3.39 2.25 5.45
N ALA A 81 -2.75 1.30 4.80
CA ALA A 81 -3.37 0.04 4.43
C ALA A 81 -2.79 -1.07 5.30
N VAL A 82 -3.66 -1.96 5.74
CA VAL A 82 -3.29 -3.11 6.56
C VAL A 82 -3.85 -4.37 5.94
N ASN A 83 -3.02 -5.39 5.83
CA ASN A 83 -3.45 -6.72 5.43
C ASN A 83 -3.72 -7.54 6.70
N ASP A 84 -5.01 -7.73 6.97
CA ASP A 84 -5.44 -8.50 8.14
C ASP A 84 -5.88 -9.89 7.67
N SER A 85 -4.92 -10.81 7.62
CA SER A 85 -5.14 -12.21 7.20
C SER A 85 -5.85 -12.34 5.85
N GLY A 86 -5.45 -11.52 4.90
CA GLY A 86 -6.03 -11.51 3.55
C GLY A 86 -7.14 -10.50 3.35
N VAL A 87 -7.57 -9.83 4.41
CA VAL A 87 -8.57 -8.76 4.33
C VAL A 87 -7.86 -7.42 4.34
N VAL A 88 -8.07 -6.62 3.32
CA VAL A 88 -7.44 -5.31 3.22
C VAL A 88 -8.29 -4.28 3.95
N LYS A 89 -7.69 -3.62 4.91
CA LYS A 89 -8.33 -2.56 5.69
C LYS A 89 -7.56 -1.27 5.48
N ILE A 90 -8.29 -0.22 5.19
CA ILE A 90 -7.71 1.13 5.12
C ILE A 90 -8.05 1.82 6.42
N VAL A 91 -7.01 2.30 7.10
CA VAL A 91 -7.15 2.95 8.41
C VAL A 91 -6.94 4.43 8.22
N ALA A 92 -7.93 5.22 8.65
CA ALA A 92 -7.83 6.68 8.70
C ALA A 92 -7.52 7.09 10.13
N ILE A 93 -6.43 7.83 10.29
CA ILE A 93 -5.95 8.27 11.59
C ILE A 93 -6.06 9.79 11.66
N GLY A 94 -6.66 10.30 12.72
CA GLY A 94 -6.80 11.72 12.95
C GLY A 94 -8.20 12.27 12.67
N GLY A 95 -8.98 11.56 11.88
CA GLY A 95 -10.34 11.96 11.55
C GLY A 95 -10.97 11.08 10.50
N LYS A 96 -12.24 11.28 10.28
CA LYS A 96 -13.01 10.57 9.27
C LYS A 96 -12.97 11.37 7.97
N PRO A 97 -12.52 10.76 6.85
CA PRO A 97 -12.59 11.44 5.56
C PRO A 97 -14.03 11.79 5.20
N THR A 98 -14.25 13.00 4.71
CA THR A 98 -15.59 13.50 4.39
C THR A 98 -15.91 13.43 2.90
N THR A 99 -14.95 13.06 2.09
CA THR A 99 -15.12 12.90 0.65
C THR A 99 -14.66 11.53 0.22
N ASP A 100 -15.08 11.12 -0.97
CA ASP A 100 -14.63 9.86 -1.55
C ASP A 100 -13.23 10.04 -2.13
N TYR A 101 -12.43 8.99 -2.03
CA TYR A 101 -11.07 8.98 -2.59
C TYR A 101 -10.89 7.76 -3.46
N SER A 102 -10.30 7.97 -4.64
CA SER A 102 -9.85 6.89 -5.50
C SER A 102 -8.35 6.78 -5.36
N MET A 103 -7.88 5.62 -4.93
CA MET A 103 -6.48 5.39 -4.65
C MET A 103 -6.05 4.07 -5.25
N GLN A 104 -4.75 3.82 -5.21
CA GLN A 104 -4.20 2.58 -5.71
C GLN A 104 -3.55 1.82 -4.58
N ILE A 105 -3.70 0.49 -4.62
CA ILE A 105 -2.98 -0.40 -3.73
C ILE A 105 -2.05 -1.26 -4.58
N ILE A 106 -0.80 -1.31 -4.17
CA ILE A 106 0.17 -2.24 -4.74
C ILE A 106 0.14 -3.49 -3.89
N VAL A 107 -0.12 -4.61 -4.53
CA VAL A 107 -0.12 -5.92 -3.90
C VAL A 107 1.09 -6.68 -4.40
N SER A 108 1.94 -7.11 -3.50
CA SER A 108 3.15 -7.84 -3.84
C SER A 108 3.14 -9.19 -3.16
N ASP A 109 3.25 -10.24 -3.96
CA ASP A 109 3.36 -11.60 -3.48
C ASP A 109 4.77 -12.09 -3.74
N VAL A 110 5.38 -12.67 -2.72
CA VAL A 110 6.70 -13.28 -2.83
C VAL A 110 6.50 -14.78 -2.80
N GLU A 111 6.84 -15.42 -3.92
CA GLU A 111 6.86 -16.89 -3.97
C GLU A 111 8.22 -17.38 -3.47
N VAL A 112 8.17 -18.25 -2.48
CA VAL A 112 9.36 -18.91 -2.00
C VAL A 112 9.52 -20.19 -2.82
N ALA A 113 10.61 -20.23 -3.55
CA ALA A 113 10.93 -21.39 -4.37
C ALA A 113 11.24 -22.62 -3.52
#